data_79726296a4cb9c566f33ed4beff72e65
#
_entry.id   79726296a4cb9c566f33ed4beff72e65
#
_cell.length_a   1.000
_cell.length_b   1.000
_cell.length_c   1.000
_cell.angle_alpha   90.00
_cell.angle_beta   90.00
_cell.angle_gamma   90.00
#
_symmetry.space_group_name_H-M   'P 1'
#
loop_
_entity.id
_entity.type
_entity.pdbx_description
1 polymer ?
#
loop_
_entity_poly.entity_id
_entity_poly.type
_entity_poly.pdbx_seq_one_letter_code
_entity_poly.pdbx_strand_id
1 'polypeptide(L)'
;MLLAARPVDFRKGSHGLAALAAEVLGEDPFSGAVMVFRAKRADRIKILVWDGSGLVLVCKHLSQGTFRWPPVVDGVVRLSAVEFAALFDGLDWTRVQATKRIPTPTAAA
;
A
#
# COMPACT_ATOMS: atom_id res chain seq x y z
N MET A 1 0.64 3.35 5.58
CA MET A 1 0.50 3.01 4.16
C MET A 1 -0.70 2.10 3.98
N LEU A 2 -1.44 2.29 2.91
CA LEU A 2 -2.71 1.62 2.69
C LEU A 2 -2.61 0.72 1.46
N LEU A 3 -2.98 -0.55 1.61
CA LEU A 3 -2.96 -1.54 0.55
C LEU A 3 -4.39 -1.83 0.13
N ALA A 4 -4.74 -1.54 -1.13
CA ALA A 4 -6.06 -1.88 -1.65
C ALA A 4 -6.15 -3.40 -1.83
N ALA A 5 -7.11 -4.04 -1.16
CA ALA A 5 -7.18 -5.50 -1.15
C ALA A 5 -7.54 -6.09 -2.51
N ARG A 6 -8.44 -5.44 -3.25
CA ARG A 6 -8.87 -5.91 -4.57
C ARG A 6 -7.95 -5.40 -5.68
N PRO A 7 -7.75 -6.18 -6.74
CA PRO A 7 -7.02 -5.69 -7.90
C PRO A 7 -7.76 -4.53 -8.58
N VAL A 8 -7.01 -3.68 -9.26
CA VAL A 8 -7.57 -2.54 -9.99
C VAL A 8 -7.29 -2.69 -11.49
N ASP A 9 -8.07 -1.96 -12.30
CA ASP A 9 -7.76 -1.83 -13.72
C ASP A 9 -6.48 -1.02 -13.87
N PHE A 10 -5.42 -1.67 -14.33
CA PHE A 10 -4.08 -1.08 -14.40
C PHE A 10 -3.92 -0.04 -15.50
N ARG A 11 -4.94 0.19 -16.31
CA ARG A 11 -4.98 1.31 -17.25
C ARG A 11 -5.28 2.64 -16.56
N LYS A 12 -5.78 2.60 -15.32
CA LYS A 12 -6.06 3.80 -14.54
C LYS A 12 -4.75 4.53 -14.22
N GLY A 13 -4.75 5.84 -14.50
CA GLY A 13 -3.68 6.73 -14.08
C GLY A 13 -3.93 7.29 -12.68
N SER A 14 -3.18 8.32 -12.32
CA SER A 14 -3.23 8.92 -10.98
C SER A 14 -4.62 9.42 -10.62
N HIS A 15 -5.31 10.12 -11.52
CA HIS A 15 -6.65 10.64 -11.26
C HIS A 15 -7.68 9.52 -11.12
N GLY A 16 -7.61 8.48 -11.97
CA GLY A 16 -8.51 7.33 -11.88
C GLY A 16 -8.34 6.55 -10.59
N LEU A 17 -7.11 6.38 -10.13
CA LEU A 17 -6.82 5.71 -8.86
C LEU A 17 -7.22 6.57 -7.66
N ALA A 18 -7.04 7.88 -7.74
CA ALA A 18 -7.50 8.79 -6.69
C ALA A 18 -9.03 8.75 -6.57
N ALA A 19 -9.75 8.75 -7.69
CA ALA A 19 -11.21 8.62 -7.68
C ALA A 19 -11.65 7.28 -7.08
N LEU A 20 -10.97 6.19 -7.43
CA LEU A 20 -11.26 4.88 -6.86
C LEU A 20 -11.02 4.86 -5.34
N ALA A 21 -9.93 5.46 -4.88
CA ALA A 21 -9.64 5.56 -3.45
C ALA A 21 -10.77 6.30 -2.71
N ALA A 22 -11.20 7.44 -3.24
CA ALA A 22 -12.24 8.24 -2.60
C ALA A 22 -13.62 7.56 -2.67
N GLU A 23 -14.01 7.06 -3.82
CA GLU A 23 -15.38 6.60 -4.09
C GLU A 23 -15.62 5.16 -3.67
N VAL A 24 -14.62 4.29 -3.79
CA VAL A 24 -14.76 2.86 -3.53
C VAL A 24 -14.17 2.48 -2.18
N LEU A 25 -12.97 2.99 -1.86
CA LEU A 25 -12.25 2.61 -0.65
C LEU A 25 -12.57 3.53 0.53
N GLY A 26 -13.22 4.69 0.29
CA GLY A 26 -13.53 5.64 1.35
C GLY A 26 -12.29 6.31 1.95
N GLU A 27 -11.19 6.36 1.20
CA GLU A 27 -9.94 6.96 1.66
C GLU A 27 -9.70 8.29 0.93
N ASP A 28 -9.10 9.25 1.64
CA ASP A 28 -8.75 10.54 1.04
C ASP A 28 -7.41 10.41 0.29
N PRO A 29 -7.41 10.47 -1.05
CA PRO A 29 -6.17 10.35 -1.83
C PRO A 29 -5.23 11.54 -1.65
N PHE A 30 -5.70 12.64 -1.07
CA PHE A 30 -4.92 13.85 -0.84
C PHE A 30 -4.41 13.98 0.59
N SER A 31 -4.55 12.93 1.39
CA SER A 31 -4.13 12.94 2.80
C SER A 31 -2.62 12.88 2.99
N GLY A 32 -1.86 12.54 1.94
CA GLY A 32 -0.44 12.24 2.05
C GLY A 32 -0.16 10.78 2.38
N ALA A 33 -1.18 9.98 2.64
CA ALA A 33 -1.00 8.55 2.83
C ALA A 33 -0.56 7.87 1.52
N VAL A 34 0.37 6.95 1.63
CA VAL A 34 0.81 6.14 0.50
C VAL A 34 -0.21 5.05 0.27
N MET A 35 -0.73 4.95 -0.95
CA MET A 35 -1.71 3.95 -1.35
C MET A 35 -1.10 3.02 -2.38
N VAL A 36 -1.27 1.71 -2.19
CA VAL A 36 -0.70 0.69 -3.04
C VAL A 36 -1.82 -0.11 -3.70
N PHE A 37 -1.74 -0.23 -5.01
CA PHE A 37 -2.71 -0.97 -5.84
C PHE A 37 -1.97 -2.04 -6.63
N ARG A 38 -2.63 -3.15 -6.89
CA ARG A 38 -2.07 -4.21 -7.73
C ARG A 38 -2.86 -4.44 -9.01
N ALA A 39 -2.17 -4.91 -10.03
CA ALA A 39 -2.79 -5.51 -11.19
C ALA A 39 -3.40 -6.87 -10.83
N LYS A 40 -4.31 -7.37 -11.67
CA LYS A 40 -4.92 -8.69 -11.48
C LYS A 40 -3.87 -9.79 -11.33
N ARG A 41 -2.75 -9.69 -12.05
CA ARG A 41 -1.63 -10.63 -11.98
C ARG A 41 -0.70 -10.42 -10.81
N ALA A 42 -0.83 -9.53 -9.96
CA ALA A 42 0.00 -9.28 -8.77
C ALA A 42 1.53 -9.25 -9.03
N ASP A 43 1.98 -9.16 -10.29
CA ASP A 43 3.38 -8.93 -10.64
C ASP A 43 3.72 -7.45 -10.82
N ARG A 44 2.70 -6.59 -10.75
CA ARG A 44 2.81 -5.14 -10.90
C ARG A 44 2.03 -4.45 -9.81
N ILE A 45 2.61 -3.39 -9.30
CA ILE A 45 1.93 -2.50 -8.36
C ILE A 45 2.03 -1.05 -8.84
N LYS A 46 1.05 -0.27 -8.45
CA LYS A 46 1.07 1.19 -8.57
C LYS A 46 0.98 1.79 -7.18
N ILE A 47 1.82 2.77 -6.95
CA ILE A 47 1.90 3.48 -5.69
C ILE A 47 1.49 4.92 -5.95
N LEU A 48 0.46 5.37 -5.26
CA LEU A 48 -0.10 6.71 -5.39
C LEU A 48 0.11 7.47 -4.09
N VAL A 49 0.64 8.68 -4.20
CA VAL A 49 0.79 9.57 -3.05
C VAL A 49 0.63 11.04 -3.46
N TRP A 50 -0.06 11.79 -2.64
CA TRP A 50 -0.11 13.25 -2.72
C TRP A 50 1.09 13.82 -1.97
N ASP A 51 1.96 14.55 -2.66
CA ASP A 51 3.22 15.06 -2.10
C ASP A 51 3.13 16.51 -1.60
N GLY A 52 1.94 17.08 -1.61
CA GLY A 52 1.70 18.47 -1.25
C GLY A 52 1.51 19.41 -2.45
N SER A 53 1.96 19.00 -3.62
CA SER A 53 1.82 19.81 -4.86
C SER A 53 1.21 19.03 -6.01
N GLY A 54 1.20 17.71 -5.95
CA GLY A 54 0.66 16.88 -7.02
C GLY A 54 0.51 15.44 -6.61
N LEU A 55 -0.15 14.68 -7.48
CA LEU A 55 -0.25 13.23 -7.33
C LEU A 55 0.96 12.58 -7.98
N VAL A 56 1.71 11.82 -7.18
CA VAL A 56 2.84 11.02 -7.65
C VAL A 56 2.36 9.60 -7.85
N LEU A 57 2.64 9.03 -9.01
CA LEU A 57 2.31 7.66 -9.35
C LEU A 57 3.58 6.92 -9.74
N VAL A 58 3.87 5.84 -9.03
CA VAL A 58 5.00 4.97 -9.29
C VAL A 58 4.50 3.59 -9.68
N CYS A 59 5.02 3.04 -10.75
CA CYS A 59 4.75 1.66 -11.16
C CYS A 59 5.99 0.81 -10.92
N LYS A 60 5.79 -0.37 -10.36
CA LYS A 60 6.84 -1.38 -10.28
C LYS A 60 6.34 -2.69 -10.85
N HIS A 61 7.14 -3.27 -11.73
CA HIS A 61 6.91 -4.58 -12.31
C HIS A 61 8.05 -5.51 -11.88
N LEU A 62 7.72 -6.58 -11.16
CA LEU A 62 8.73 -7.57 -10.78
C LEU A 62 9.21 -8.31 -12.02
N SER A 63 10.53 -8.46 -12.15
CA SER A 63 11.11 -9.25 -13.25
C SER A 63 10.81 -10.73 -13.09
N GLN A 64 10.65 -11.20 -11.85
CA GLN A 64 10.30 -12.58 -11.53
C GLN A 64 9.38 -12.60 -10.32
N GLY A 65 8.47 -13.56 -10.29
CA GLY A 65 7.57 -13.76 -9.16
C GLY A 65 6.43 -12.77 -9.11
N THR A 66 5.76 -12.75 -8.00
CA THR A 66 4.61 -11.89 -7.74
C THR A 66 4.75 -11.22 -6.38
N PHE A 67 4.14 -10.05 -6.26
CA PHE A 67 3.99 -9.41 -4.95
C PHE A 67 3.07 -10.24 -4.07
N ARG A 68 3.40 -10.38 -2.80
CA ARG A 68 2.53 -11.03 -1.84
C ARG A 68 1.35 -10.12 -1.52
N TRP A 69 0.15 -10.63 -1.66
CA TRP A 69 -1.07 -9.87 -1.44
C TRP A 69 -1.96 -10.57 -0.41
N PRO A 70 -2.70 -9.83 0.42
CA PRO A 70 -3.62 -10.45 1.36
C PRO A 70 -4.80 -11.08 0.63
N PRO A 71 -5.56 -11.98 1.29
CA PRO A 71 -6.81 -12.46 0.73
C PRO A 71 -7.72 -11.31 0.32
N VAL A 72 -8.51 -11.52 -0.76
CA VAL A 72 -9.40 -10.48 -1.25
C VAL A 72 -10.51 -10.25 -0.23
N VAL A 73 -10.51 -9.04 0.34
CA VAL A 73 -11.55 -8.53 1.23
C VAL A 73 -11.92 -7.13 0.75
N ASP A 74 -13.02 -6.59 1.24
CA ASP A 74 -13.36 -5.20 0.91
C ASP A 74 -12.48 -4.23 1.69
N GLY A 75 -12.14 -3.11 1.05
CA GLY A 75 -11.42 -2.03 1.68
C GLY A 75 -9.91 -2.08 1.53
N VAL A 76 -9.22 -1.65 2.56
CA VAL A 76 -7.77 -1.50 2.57
C VAL A 76 -7.16 -2.23 3.75
N VAL A 77 -5.90 -2.63 3.58
CA VAL A 77 -5.08 -3.17 4.66
C VAL A 77 -4.00 -2.15 4.98
N ARG A 78 -3.81 -1.84 6.26
CA ARG A 78 -2.76 -0.92 6.69
C ARG A 78 -1.43 -1.66 6.81
N LEU A 79 -0.39 -1.07 6.22
CA LEU A 79 0.97 -1.58 6.31
C LEU A 79 1.84 -0.62 7.10
N SER A 80 2.74 -1.17 7.89
CA SER A 80 3.84 -0.39 8.46
C SER A 80 4.88 -0.07 7.38
N ALA A 81 5.80 0.84 7.67
CA ALA A 81 6.90 1.16 6.76
C ALA A 81 7.76 -0.07 6.45
N VAL A 82 8.01 -0.91 7.44
CA VAL A 82 8.82 -2.14 7.28
C VAL A 82 8.07 -3.15 6.41
N GLU A 83 6.78 -3.34 6.65
CA GLU A 83 5.94 -4.21 5.83
C GLU A 83 5.89 -3.73 4.38
N PHE A 84 5.73 -2.43 4.17
CA PHE A 84 5.74 -1.85 2.82
C PHE A 84 7.09 -2.07 2.13
N ALA A 85 8.20 -1.87 2.82
CA ALA A 85 9.52 -2.10 2.25
C ALA A 85 9.69 -3.56 1.79
N ALA A 86 9.24 -4.51 2.61
CA ALA A 86 9.26 -5.93 2.26
C ALA A 86 8.36 -6.23 1.05
N LEU A 87 7.14 -5.68 1.03
CA LEU A 87 6.24 -5.81 -0.13
C LEU A 87 6.90 -5.28 -1.40
N PHE A 88 7.47 -4.09 -1.33
CA PHE A 88 8.08 -3.42 -2.49
C PHE A 88 9.24 -4.23 -3.07
N ASP A 89 9.99 -4.93 -2.24
CA ASP A 89 11.09 -5.80 -2.67
C ASP A 89 10.62 -7.19 -3.15
N GLY A 90 9.32 -7.43 -3.17
CA GLY A 90 8.78 -8.73 -3.58
C GLY A 90 8.91 -9.82 -2.52
N LEU A 91 9.17 -9.44 -1.28
CA LEU A 91 9.28 -10.37 -0.15
C LEU A 91 7.92 -10.64 0.47
N ASP A 92 7.85 -11.70 1.28
CA ASP A 92 6.63 -12.00 2.03
C ASP A 92 6.53 -11.09 3.26
N TRP A 93 5.87 -9.95 3.09
CA TRP A 93 5.69 -8.96 4.15
C TRP A 93 4.79 -9.47 5.28
N THR A 94 3.99 -10.52 5.04
CA THR A 94 3.12 -11.09 6.07
C THR A 94 3.93 -11.77 7.18
N ARG A 95 5.18 -12.09 6.90
CA ARG A 95 6.11 -12.68 7.87
C ARG A 95 6.93 -11.64 8.63
N VAL A 96 6.82 -10.37 8.26
CA VAL A 96 7.47 -9.30 9.01
C VAL A 96 6.79 -9.24 10.38
N GLN A 97 7.57 -9.52 11.43
CA GLN A 97 7.06 -9.39 12.77
C GLN A 97 6.86 -7.91 13.08
N ALA A 98 5.66 -7.57 13.54
CA ALA A 98 5.42 -6.25 14.06
C ALA A 98 6.50 -5.95 15.10
N THR A 99 7.09 -4.76 15.01
CA THR A 99 8.06 -4.30 16.00
C THR A 99 7.45 -4.52 17.37
N LYS A 100 8.10 -5.36 18.16
CA LYS A 100 7.65 -5.62 19.53
C LYS A 100 7.57 -4.28 20.24
N ARG A 101 6.35 -3.87 20.56
CA ARG A 101 6.17 -2.65 21.34
C ARG A 101 6.83 -2.84 22.70
N ILE A 102 7.92 -2.15 22.87
CA ILE A 102 8.53 -2.04 24.18
C ILE A 102 7.67 -1.02 24.95
N PRO A 103 7.12 -1.38 26.09
CA PRO A 103 6.40 -0.42 26.89
C PRO A 103 7.25 0.82 27.16
N THR A 104 6.67 1.99 27.04
CA THR A 104 7.39 3.22 27.36
C THR A 104 7.89 3.13 28.81
N PRO A 105 9.19 3.29 29.04
CA PRO A 105 9.68 3.26 30.41
C PRO A 105 9.00 4.36 31.21
N THR A 106 8.40 3.97 32.31
CA THR A 106 7.91 4.95 33.27
C THR A 106 9.13 5.49 34.02
N ALA A 107 9.21 6.82 34.17
CA ALA A 107 10.22 7.40 35.06
C ALA A 107 10.00 6.78 36.45
N ALA A 108 10.93 5.91 36.83
CA ALA A 108 10.88 5.35 38.17
C ALA A 108 11.04 6.47 39.17
N ALA A 109 10.06 6.62 39.99
CA ALA A 109 10.16 7.51 41.09
C ALA A 109 11.25 7.01 42.07
#